data_c6d9d9dd69a7be12ceb8a500cbaba416
#
_entry.id   c6d9d9dd69a7be12ceb8a500cbaba416
#
_cell.length_a   1.000
_cell.length_b   1.000
_cell.length_c   1.000
_cell.angle_alpha   90.00
_cell.angle_beta   90.00
_cell.angle_gamma   90.00
#
_symmetry.space_group_name_H-M   'P 1'
#
loop_
_entity.id
_entity.type
_entity.pdbx_description
1 polymer ?
#
loop_
_entity_poly.entity_id
_entity_poly.type
_entity_poly.pdbx_seq_one_letter_code
_entity_poly.pdbx_strand_id
1 'polypeptide(L)'
;MTEALDVVEFLLTARVYDRHQDLDENDLPPAHRSALWGDDGVPRPPQTTEEATREATGVEDPWDAVSGLMFTDRDAFAGSVSLVDDDMAIDWYVDRADAERVRDNPVLAYVFDDEFGVDYEAAREANRSVQADPQWIDGLLEEYFDEDDEEMLDLVEVRSPADIEVTLDDIVLTEEQEEEMSKVAKAIEHRDYLATIGLSEIGKLLFVGPPGTGKTSTARGLAHQLDLPFVEVKLSMITSQYLGETAKNVEKVFEVAKRLSPCILFMDEFDFVATTRTGDEHNAIKRAVNTLLKSIDEVSLVNDDVLLIGATNHPDQLDAA
;
A
#
# COMPACT_ATOMS: atom_id res chain seq x y z
N MET A 1 27.80 3.23 15.03
CA MET A 1 27.83 4.57 14.38
C MET A 1 26.64 4.72 13.43
N THR A 2 26.27 3.68 12.70
CA THR A 2 25.06 3.64 11.86
C THR A 2 23.79 3.73 12.72
N GLU A 3 23.67 2.95 13.79
CA GLU A 3 22.49 2.95 14.68
C GLU A 3 22.21 4.32 15.32
N ALA A 4 23.28 5.05 15.76
CA ALA A 4 23.09 6.39 16.30
C ALA A 4 22.59 7.39 15.22
N LEU A 5 23.02 7.21 13.96
CA LEU A 5 22.57 8.05 12.86
C LEU A 5 21.09 7.79 12.53
N ASP A 6 20.68 6.53 12.54
CA ASP A 6 19.28 6.14 12.30
C ASP A 6 18.35 6.71 13.38
N VAL A 7 18.74 6.62 14.64
CA VAL A 7 17.98 7.20 15.76
C VAL A 7 17.93 8.73 15.69
N VAL A 8 19.05 9.40 15.43
CA VAL A 8 19.08 10.87 15.32
C VAL A 8 18.24 11.34 14.13
N GLU A 9 18.29 10.64 13.01
CA GLU A 9 17.46 10.91 11.84
C GLU A 9 15.97 10.85 12.17
N PHE A 10 15.51 9.80 12.83
CA PHE A 10 14.12 9.66 13.27
C PHE A 10 13.71 10.82 14.20
N LEU A 11 14.54 11.15 15.19
CA LEU A 11 14.26 12.24 16.14
C LEU A 11 14.22 13.61 15.44
N LEU A 12 15.13 13.87 14.49
CA LEU A 12 15.12 15.09 13.69
C LEU A 12 13.89 15.15 12.79
N THR A 13 13.53 14.04 12.13
CA THR A 13 12.33 13.96 11.30
C THR A 13 11.08 14.33 12.12
N ALA A 14 10.89 13.72 13.27
CA ALA A 14 9.79 14.05 14.19
C ALA A 14 9.77 15.53 14.60
N ARG A 15 10.94 16.09 14.87
CA ARG A 15 11.10 17.49 15.29
C ARG A 15 10.81 18.47 14.15
N VAL A 16 11.29 18.20 12.95
CA VAL A 16 11.03 19.04 11.75
C VAL A 16 9.55 18.99 11.39
N TYR A 17 8.94 17.80 11.38
CA TYR A 17 7.52 17.61 11.13
C TYR A 17 6.65 18.40 12.12
N ASP A 18 6.97 18.38 13.41
CA ASP A 18 6.24 19.16 14.43
C ASP A 18 6.28 20.67 14.17
N ARG A 19 7.41 21.19 13.70
CA ARG A 19 7.62 22.63 13.51
C ARG A 19 7.04 23.19 12.23
N HIS A 20 6.94 22.37 11.18
CA HIS A 20 6.53 22.81 9.86
C HIS A 20 5.10 22.33 9.55
N GLN A 21 4.15 23.26 9.65
CA GLN A 21 2.72 22.97 9.41
C GLN A 21 2.38 22.72 7.94
N ASP A 22 3.31 23.03 7.02
CA ASP A 22 3.18 22.79 5.58
C ASP A 22 3.48 21.33 5.19
N LEU A 23 4.09 20.57 6.10
CA LEU A 23 4.32 19.12 5.94
C LEU A 23 3.09 18.34 6.42
N ASP A 24 2.75 17.26 5.74
CA ASP A 24 1.71 16.32 6.13
C ASP A 24 2.27 14.91 6.42
N GLU A 25 1.42 13.95 6.77
CA GLU A 25 1.86 12.58 7.08
C GLU A 25 2.53 11.90 5.88
N ASN A 26 2.21 12.33 4.64
CA ASN A 26 2.79 11.77 3.42
C ASN A 26 4.24 12.20 3.20
N ASP A 27 4.70 13.23 3.92
CA ASP A 27 6.10 13.65 3.90
C ASP A 27 6.99 12.80 4.82
N LEU A 28 6.38 12.06 5.75
CA LEU A 28 7.13 11.15 6.62
C LEU A 28 7.54 9.88 5.85
N PRO A 29 8.81 9.42 6.00
CA PRO A 29 9.18 8.09 5.53
C PRO A 29 8.22 7.02 6.06
N PRO A 30 7.87 5.98 5.29
CA PRO A 30 6.86 4.99 5.68
C PRO A 30 7.09 4.39 7.07
N ALA A 31 8.31 3.98 7.40
CA ALA A 31 8.65 3.43 8.71
C ALA A 31 8.50 4.46 9.85
N HIS A 32 8.86 5.73 9.60
CA HIS A 32 8.70 6.80 10.59
C HIS A 32 7.23 7.13 10.82
N ARG A 33 6.45 7.18 9.74
CA ARG A 33 5.02 7.43 9.81
C ARG A 33 4.31 6.34 10.61
N SER A 34 4.52 5.06 10.27
CA SER A 34 3.94 3.93 11.00
C SER A 34 4.23 4.00 12.49
N ALA A 35 5.50 4.21 12.86
CA ALA A 35 5.92 4.28 14.26
C ALA A 35 5.39 5.50 15.04
N LEU A 36 5.04 6.59 14.35
CA LEU A 36 4.52 7.82 14.96
C LEU A 36 2.99 7.93 14.87
N TRP A 37 2.32 6.98 14.23
CA TRP A 37 0.87 7.01 14.03
C TRP A 37 0.12 6.89 15.38
N GLY A 38 -0.89 7.75 15.58
CA GLY A 38 -1.80 7.73 16.71
C GLY A 38 -3.21 7.30 16.29
N ASP A 39 -4.21 7.65 17.08
CA ASP A 39 -5.62 7.25 16.83
C ASP A 39 -6.17 7.84 15.52
N ASP A 40 -5.80 9.08 15.17
CA ASP A 40 -6.33 9.82 14.01
C ASP A 40 -5.20 10.42 13.14
N GLY A 41 -4.06 9.74 12.98
CA GLY A 41 -2.91 10.25 12.24
C GLY A 41 -1.69 10.52 13.13
N VAL A 42 -0.68 11.18 12.58
CA VAL A 42 0.54 11.50 13.34
C VAL A 42 0.34 12.75 14.22
N PRO A 43 0.35 12.60 15.56
CA PRO A 43 0.11 13.71 16.47
C PRO A 43 1.20 14.80 16.36
N ARG A 44 0.84 16.03 16.71
CA ARG A 44 1.80 17.14 16.84
C ARG A 44 1.78 17.69 18.28
N PRO A 45 2.83 17.50 19.06
CA PRO A 45 4.14 16.88 18.72
C PRO A 45 4.07 15.37 18.61
N PRO A 46 4.87 14.76 17.69
CA PRO A 46 5.00 13.32 17.60
C PRO A 46 5.62 12.72 18.86
N GLN A 47 5.16 11.52 19.24
CA GLN A 47 5.66 10.85 20.45
C GLN A 47 6.83 9.91 20.12
N THR A 48 8.05 10.37 20.30
CA THR A 48 9.27 9.58 20.08
C THR A 48 9.58 8.66 21.26
N THR A 49 8.71 7.65 21.49
CA THR A 49 8.96 6.62 22.51
C THR A 49 10.10 5.71 22.07
N GLU A 50 10.73 4.99 23.01
CA GLU A 50 11.76 3.98 22.68
C GLU A 50 11.19 2.88 21.81
N GLU A 51 9.89 2.54 21.97
CA GLU A 51 9.19 1.57 21.15
C GLU A 51 9.01 2.09 19.71
N ALA A 52 8.47 3.29 19.53
CA ALA A 52 8.34 3.94 18.23
C ALA A 52 9.70 4.13 17.54
N THR A 53 10.72 4.51 18.30
CA THR A 53 12.09 4.66 17.76
C THR A 53 12.66 3.32 17.28
N ARG A 54 12.41 2.24 18.03
CA ARG A 54 12.84 0.88 17.65
C ARG A 54 12.12 0.41 16.38
N GLU A 55 10.82 0.64 16.32
CA GLU A 55 9.99 0.29 15.16
C GLU A 55 10.46 1.03 13.90
N ALA A 56 10.65 2.35 14.01
CA ALA A 56 11.06 3.19 12.88
C ALA A 56 12.48 2.89 12.37
N THR A 57 13.42 2.53 13.26
CA THR A 57 14.85 2.45 12.94
C THR A 57 15.42 1.04 12.93
N GLY A 58 14.69 0.06 13.46
CA GLY A 58 15.19 -1.30 13.68
C GLY A 58 16.28 -1.42 14.75
N VAL A 59 16.58 -0.33 15.49
CA VAL A 59 17.60 -0.32 16.54
C VAL A 59 17.02 -0.89 17.83
N GLU A 60 17.57 -1.99 18.32
CA GLU A 60 17.09 -2.74 19.50
C GLU A 60 17.04 -1.89 20.77
N ASP A 61 18.09 -1.10 21.04
CA ASP A 61 18.19 -0.20 22.19
C ASP A 61 18.48 1.24 21.73
N PRO A 62 17.44 2.01 21.35
CA PRO A 62 17.61 3.36 20.83
C PRO A 62 18.35 4.31 21.79
N TRP A 63 18.08 4.19 23.10
CA TRP A 63 18.76 5.04 24.08
C TRP A 63 20.27 4.73 24.16
N ASP A 64 20.65 3.46 24.20
CA ASP A 64 22.08 3.09 24.28
C ASP A 64 22.85 3.60 23.05
N ALA A 65 22.23 3.59 21.89
CA ALA A 65 22.81 4.10 20.64
C ALA A 65 23.13 5.59 20.70
N VAL A 66 22.34 6.42 21.40
CA VAL A 66 22.48 7.89 21.42
C VAL A 66 22.85 8.48 22.78
N SER A 67 22.93 7.68 23.84
CA SER A 67 23.21 8.14 25.22
C SER A 67 24.54 8.89 25.40
N GLY A 68 25.47 8.69 24.47
CA GLY A 68 26.76 9.43 24.44
C GLY A 68 26.68 10.79 23.76
N LEU A 69 25.57 11.18 23.17
CA LEU A 69 25.37 12.44 22.44
C LEU A 69 24.82 13.49 23.41
N MET A 70 25.50 14.66 23.51
CA MET A 70 25.12 15.71 24.49
C MET A 70 23.80 16.41 24.17
N PHE A 71 23.29 16.23 22.97
CA PHE A 71 22.04 16.84 22.50
C PHE A 71 20.82 15.88 22.56
N THR A 72 20.98 14.71 23.18
CA THR A 72 19.89 13.76 23.41
C THR A 72 19.57 13.62 24.88
N ASP A 73 18.31 13.36 25.20
CA ASP A 73 17.82 13.10 26.55
C ASP A 73 16.80 11.95 26.55
N ARG A 74 16.67 11.32 27.70
CA ARG A 74 15.73 10.22 27.94
C ARG A 74 14.80 10.56 29.07
N ASP A 75 13.51 10.56 28.83
CA ASP A 75 12.52 10.48 29.88
C ASP A 75 12.27 9.01 30.25
N ALA A 76 12.95 8.52 31.27
CA ALA A 76 12.83 7.15 31.74
C ALA A 76 11.42 6.82 32.30
N PHE A 77 10.58 7.82 32.62
CA PHE A 77 9.22 7.63 33.10
C PHE A 77 8.24 7.50 31.93
N ALA A 78 8.40 8.35 30.91
CA ALA A 78 7.62 8.29 29.68
C ALA A 78 8.15 7.23 28.70
N GLY A 79 9.36 6.71 28.87
CA GLY A 79 10.02 5.79 27.95
C GLY A 79 10.28 6.44 26.60
N SER A 80 10.63 7.74 26.58
CA SER A 80 10.84 8.48 25.33
C SER A 80 12.28 8.98 25.20
N VAL A 81 12.75 9.08 23.97
CA VAL A 81 14.04 9.68 23.59
C VAL A 81 13.76 10.97 22.83
N SER A 82 14.48 12.03 23.13
CA SER A 82 14.23 13.34 22.54
C SER A 82 15.52 14.12 22.28
N LEU A 83 15.43 15.14 21.43
CA LEU A 83 16.49 16.12 21.21
C LEU A 83 16.30 17.31 22.18
N VAL A 84 17.36 17.67 22.87
CA VAL A 84 17.41 18.84 23.76
C VAL A 84 18.12 20.04 23.15
N ASP A 85 18.89 19.82 22.11
CA ASP A 85 19.60 20.87 21.35
C ASP A 85 19.54 20.53 19.86
N ASP A 86 18.65 21.23 19.16
CA ASP A 86 18.36 20.95 17.76
C ASP A 86 19.51 21.38 16.84
N ASP A 87 20.16 22.53 17.14
CA ASP A 87 21.25 23.04 16.32
C ASP A 87 22.44 22.05 16.36
N MET A 88 22.76 21.52 17.54
CA MET A 88 23.81 20.50 17.68
C MET A 88 23.44 19.20 17.00
N ALA A 89 22.17 18.80 17.04
CA ALA A 89 21.69 17.58 16.37
C ALA A 89 21.76 17.72 14.84
N ILE A 90 21.38 18.88 14.31
CA ILE A 90 21.46 19.21 12.88
C ILE A 90 22.91 19.19 12.42
N ASP A 91 23.81 19.94 13.08
CA ASP A 91 25.23 19.96 12.73
C ASP A 91 25.82 18.53 12.75
N TRP A 92 25.46 17.76 13.77
CA TRP A 92 25.95 16.39 13.92
C TRP A 92 25.44 15.46 12.82
N TYR A 93 24.17 15.63 12.40
CA TYR A 93 23.53 14.85 11.35
C TYR A 93 24.11 15.21 9.98
N VAL A 94 24.16 16.49 9.64
CA VAL A 94 24.69 17.00 8.36
C VAL A 94 26.13 16.55 8.10
N ASP A 95 26.97 16.52 9.16
CA ASP A 95 28.35 16.04 9.06
C ASP A 95 28.46 14.54 8.72
N ARG A 96 27.39 13.75 8.85
CA ARG A 96 27.43 12.27 8.78
C ARG A 96 26.47 11.65 7.79
N ALA A 97 25.38 12.32 7.49
CA ALA A 97 24.42 11.89 6.48
C ALA A 97 24.98 12.11 5.08
N ASP A 98 24.42 11.40 4.13
CA ASP A 98 24.66 11.60 2.70
C ASP A 98 23.37 12.02 1.97
N ALA A 99 23.51 12.40 0.71
CA ALA A 99 22.39 12.86 -0.09
C ALA A 99 21.34 11.75 -0.38
N GLU A 100 21.72 10.48 -0.30
CA GLU A 100 20.81 9.36 -0.50
C GLU A 100 19.85 9.25 0.68
N ARG A 101 20.35 9.32 1.91
CA ARG A 101 19.53 9.35 3.13
C ARG A 101 18.53 10.51 3.15
N VAL A 102 18.98 11.70 2.76
CA VAL A 102 18.10 12.88 2.74
C VAL A 102 17.06 12.75 1.63
N ARG A 103 17.39 12.14 0.50
CA ARG A 103 16.43 11.85 -0.57
C ARG A 103 15.35 10.86 -0.13
N ASP A 104 15.69 9.92 0.72
CA ASP A 104 14.76 8.91 1.25
C ASP A 104 13.92 9.43 2.42
N ASN A 105 14.08 10.72 2.78
CA ASN A 105 13.36 11.36 3.87
C ASN A 105 12.88 12.77 3.47
N PRO A 106 11.66 12.87 2.91
CA PRO A 106 11.12 14.14 2.42
C PRO A 106 11.07 15.24 3.48
N VAL A 107 10.77 14.90 4.75
CA VAL A 107 10.77 15.86 5.85
C VAL A 107 12.15 16.50 6.04
N LEU A 108 13.23 15.72 5.94
CA LEU A 108 14.59 16.25 6.03
C LEU A 108 15.03 16.91 4.73
N ALA A 109 14.57 16.43 3.56
CA ALA A 109 14.79 17.10 2.28
C ALA A 109 14.19 18.52 2.27
N TYR A 110 13.03 18.72 2.93
CA TYR A 110 12.38 20.03 3.05
C TYR A 110 13.25 21.11 3.73
N VAL A 111 14.12 20.71 4.66
CA VAL A 111 14.98 21.66 5.42
C VAL A 111 16.43 21.64 4.99
N PHE A 112 16.90 20.60 4.29
CA PHE A 112 18.30 20.38 3.94
C PHE A 112 18.54 20.32 2.41
N ASP A 113 17.63 20.86 1.61
CA ASP A 113 17.72 20.87 0.14
C ASP A 113 19.02 21.54 -0.36
N ASP A 114 19.35 22.69 0.20
CA ASP A 114 20.56 23.45 -0.15
C ASP A 114 21.86 22.72 0.26
N GLU A 115 21.91 22.09 1.44
CA GLU A 115 23.10 21.42 1.98
C GLU A 115 23.44 20.14 1.22
N PHE A 116 22.44 19.35 0.81
CA PHE A 116 22.63 18.07 0.15
C PHE A 116 22.33 18.11 -1.35
N GLY A 117 21.75 19.21 -1.85
CA GLY A 117 21.34 19.33 -3.24
C GLY A 117 20.20 18.34 -3.61
N VAL A 118 19.31 18.06 -2.68
CA VAL A 118 18.17 17.17 -2.82
C VAL A 118 16.91 18.03 -2.96
N ASP A 119 16.19 17.88 -4.07
CA ASP A 119 14.94 18.57 -4.29
C ASP A 119 13.82 17.93 -3.46
N TYR A 120 13.11 18.73 -2.66
CA TYR A 120 12.05 18.26 -1.78
C TYR A 120 10.89 17.60 -2.54
N GLU A 121 10.42 18.22 -3.63
CA GLU A 121 9.30 17.67 -4.39
C GLU A 121 9.68 16.32 -5.03
N ALA A 122 10.91 16.20 -5.50
CA ALA A 122 11.42 14.94 -6.02
C ALA A 122 11.59 13.87 -4.92
N ALA A 123 12.03 14.28 -3.72
CA ALA A 123 12.11 13.39 -2.56
C ALA A 123 10.71 12.93 -2.13
N ARG A 124 9.75 13.84 -2.07
CA ARG A 124 8.35 13.55 -1.74
C ARG A 124 7.72 12.60 -2.74
N GLU A 125 7.92 12.81 -4.04
CA GLU A 125 7.39 11.92 -5.08
C GLU A 125 8.01 10.52 -5.02
N ALA A 126 9.33 10.43 -4.79
CA ALA A 126 10.04 9.16 -4.66
C ALA A 126 9.64 8.36 -3.41
N ASN A 127 9.29 9.07 -2.32
CA ASN A 127 8.86 8.50 -1.05
C ASN A 127 7.34 8.64 -0.84
N ARG A 128 6.61 8.90 -1.91
CA ARG A 128 5.16 8.91 -1.87
C ARG A 128 4.71 7.66 -1.12
N SER A 129 3.97 7.89 -0.03
CA SER A 129 3.58 6.82 0.86
C SER A 129 2.90 5.74 0.07
N VAL A 130 3.60 4.64 -0.06
CA VAL A 130 3.01 3.44 -0.59
C VAL A 130 1.87 3.11 0.36
N GLN A 131 0.72 2.77 -0.19
CA GLN A 131 -0.46 2.39 0.58
C GLN A 131 -0.25 1.01 1.24
N ALA A 132 0.95 0.81 1.80
CA ALA A 132 1.42 -0.44 2.37
C ALA A 132 1.19 -0.53 3.87
N ASP A 133 1.06 0.62 4.52
CA ASP A 133 0.93 0.76 5.96
C ASP A 133 -0.52 0.43 6.41
N PRO A 134 -0.74 -0.50 7.36
CA PRO A 134 -2.08 -0.82 7.84
C PRO A 134 -2.84 0.39 8.39
N GLN A 135 -2.20 1.23 9.19
CA GLN A 135 -2.84 2.42 9.75
C GLN A 135 -3.22 3.43 8.66
N TRP A 136 -2.41 3.53 7.63
CA TRP A 136 -2.71 4.41 6.51
C TRP A 136 -3.90 3.90 5.68
N ILE A 137 -4.03 2.57 5.50
CA ILE A 137 -5.21 1.98 4.86
C ILE A 137 -6.47 2.26 5.69
N ASP A 138 -6.40 2.12 7.01
CA ASP A 138 -7.52 2.45 7.89
C ASP A 138 -7.92 3.93 7.74
N GLY A 139 -6.94 4.84 7.74
CA GLY A 139 -7.16 6.26 7.48
C GLY A 139 -7.78 6.55 6.11
N LEU A 140 -7.36 5.85 5.05
CA LEU A 140 -7.98 5.96 3.73
C LEU A 140 -9.42 5.47 3.71
N LEU A 141 -9.71 4.35 4.40
CA LEU A 141 -11.06 3.84 4.49
C LEU A 141 -11.98 4.84 5.20
N GLU A 142 -11.50 5.50 6.25
CA GLU A 142 -12.22 6.57 6.94
C GLU A 142 -12.37 7.85 6.08
N GLU A 143 -11.35 8.21 5.29
CA GLU A 143 -11.37 9.39 4.43
C GLU A 143 -12.29 9.25 3.22
N TYR A 144 -12.25 8.08 2.55
CA TYR A 144 -12.95 7.89 1.27
C TYR A 144 -14.29 7.18 1.39
N PHE A 145 -14.64 6.64 2.55
CA PHE A 145 -15.89 5.90 2.77
C PHE A 145 -16.59 6.43 4.03
N ASP A 146 -17.85 6.79 3.90
CA ASP A 146 -18.69 7.24 5.01
C ASP A 146 -19.65 6.13 5.47
N GLU A 147 -20.51 6.44 6.47
CA GLU A 147 -21.50 5.49 7.00
C GLU A 147 -22.46 4.95 5.90
N ASP A 148 -22.70 5.70 4.83
CA ASP A 148 -23.56 5.29 3.71
C ASP A 148 -22.82 4.31 2.77
N ASP A 149 -21.49 4.26 2.82
CA ASP A 149 -20.62 3.40 2.02
C ASP A 149 -20.28 2.04 2.71
N GLU A 150 -20.68 1.80 3.97
CA GLU A 150 -20.43 0.54 4.69
C GLU A 150 -20.82 -0.70 3.87
N GLU A 151 -21.96 -0.64 3.17
CA GLU A 151 -22.41 -1.72 2.29
C GLU A 151 -21.42 -2.04 1.14
N MET A 152 -20.57 -1.09 0.75
CA MET A 152 -19.55 -1.30 -0.28
C MET A 152 -18.35 -2.05 0.30
N LEU A 153 -17.93 -1.67 1.50
CA LEU A 153 -16.83 -2.30 2.22
C LEU A 153 -17.16 -3.73 2.66
N ASP A 154 -18.43 -4.03 2.93
CA ASP A 154 -18.87 -5.39 3.21
C ASP A 154 -18.61 -6.39 2.06
N LEU A 155 -18.55 -5.88 0.82
CA LEU A 155 -18.34 -6.69 -0.39
C LEU A 155 -16.89 -7.11 -0.61
N VAL A 156 -15.94 -6.49 0.10
CA VAL A 156 -14.51 -6.70 -0.07
C VAL A 156 -13.83 -6.97 1.27
N GLU A 157 -12.60 -7.43 1.21
CA GLU A 157 -11.67 -7.46 2.32
C GLU A 157 -10.41 -6.72 1.86
N VAL A 158 -10.08 -5.63 2.53
CA VAL A 158 -8.88 -4.83 2.22
C VAL A 158 -7.77 -5.23 3.18
N ARG A 159 -6.60 -5.52 2.62
CA ARG A 159 -5.40 -5.87 3.39
C ARG A 159 -4.25 -4.96 2.99
N SER A 160 -3.53 -4.49 3.97
CA SER A 160 -2.24 -3.85 3.76
C SER A 160 -1.21 -4.87 3.24
N PRO A 161 -0.27 -4.50 2.38
CA PRO A 161 0.87 -5.35 2.04
C PRO A 161 1.65 -5.82 3.27
N ALA A 162 1.78 -4.99 4.31
CA ALA A 162 2.46 -5.33 5.55
C ALA A 162 1.74 -6.45 6.35
N ASP A 163 0.42 -6.61 6.19
CA ASP A 163 -0.36 -7.69 6.82
C ASP A 163 -0.29 -9.01 6.04
N ILE A 164 0.36 -9.02 4.89
CA ILE A 164 0.49 -10.20 4.05
C ILE A 164 1.78 -10.94 4.42
N GLU A 165 1.64 -12.06 5.15
CA GLU A 165 2.78 -12.88 5.58
C GLU A 165 3.45 -13.66 4.41
N VAL A 166 2.70 -13.90 3.33
CA VAL A 166 3.16 -14.72 2.19
C VAL A 166 3.92 -13.84 1.20
N THR A 167 5.15 -14.23 0.90
CA THR A 167 5.99 -13.62 -0.15
C THR A 167 6.03 -14.50 -1.40
N LEU A 168 6.47 -13.97 -2.54
CA LEU A 168 6.67 -14.78 -3.74
C LEU A 168 7.80 -15.81 -3.57
N ASP A 169 8.74 -15.59 -2.66
CA ASP A 169 9.81 -16.55 -2.35
C ASP A 169 9.29 -17.80 -1.63
N ASP A 170 8.12 -17.72 -0.98
CA ASP A 170 7.46 -18.87 -0.35
C ASP A 170 6.73 -19.76 -1.36
N ILE A 171 6.67 -19.37 -2.63
CA ILE A 171 5.88 -20.01 -3.66
C ILE A 171 6.80 -20.58 -4.74
N VAL A 172 6.60 -21.85 -5.08
CA VAL A 172 7.36 -22.48 -6.17
C VAL A 172 6.69 -22.15 -7.50
N LEU A 173 7.26 -21.21 -8.22
CA LEU A 173 6.85 -20.81 -9.58
C LEU A 173 7.74 -21.53 -10.61
N THR A 174 7.24 -21.69 -11.82
CA THR A 174 8.05 -22.09 -12.97
C THR A 174 8.79 -20.85 -13.53
N GLU A 175 9.89 -21.08 -14.27
CA GLU A 175 10.63 -19.97 -14.91
C GLU A 175 9.71 -19.06 -15.77
N GLU A 176 8.74 -19.65 -16.47
CA GLU A 176 7.77 -18.92 -17.28
C GLU A 176 6.85 -18.04 -16.40
N GLN A 177 6.40 -18.55 -15.25
CA GLN A 177 5.57 -17.80 -14.31
C GLN A 177 6.36 -16.67 -13.65
N GLU A 178 7.61 -16.91 -13.27
CA GLU A 178 8.50 -15.87 -12.74
C GLU A 178 8.75 -14.75 -13.75
N GLU A 179 8.98 -15.10 -15.02
CA GLU A 179 9.11 -14.11 -16.09
C GLU A 179 7.84 -13.28 -16.28
N GLU A 180 6.66 -13.90 -16.24
CA GLU A 180 5.39 -13.17 -16.36
C GLU A 180 5.16 -12.23 -15.15
N MET A 181 5.43 -12.68 -13.92
CA MET A 181 5.35 -11.82 -12.73
C MET A 181 6.34 -10.65 -12.82
N SER A 182 7.57 -10.89 -13.27
CA SER A 182 8.56 -9.83 -13.49
C SER A 182 8.11 -8.81 -14.55
N LYS A 183 7.42 -9.24 -15.60
CA LYS A 183 6.86 -8.33 -16.61
C LYS A 183 5.77 -7.45 -16.04
N VAL A 184 4.89 -8.03 -15.19
CA VAL A 184 3.84 -7.30 -14.51
C VAL A 184 4.43 -6.24 -13.56
N ALA A 185 5.40 -6.63 -12.72
CA ALA A 185 6.08 -5.71 -11.82
C ALA A 185 6.71 -4.53 -12.59
N LYS A 186 7.43 -4.79 -13.68
CA LYS A 186 8.00 -3.76 -14.53
C LYS A 186 6.94 -2.88 -15.22
N ALA A 187 5.80 -3.44 -15.58
CA ALA A 187 4.72 -2.67 -16.18
C ALA A 187 4.13 -1.68 -15.18
N ILE A 188 4.03 -2.06 -13.91
CA ILE A 188 3.57 -1.18 -12.81
C ILE A 188 4.59 -0.08 -12.56
N GLU A 189 5.87 -0.43 -12.44
CA GLU A 189 6.98 0.53 -12.25
C GLU A 189 7.06 1.57 -13.37
N HIS A 190 6.73 1.18 -14.61
CA HIS A 190 6.83 2.05 -15.81
C HIS A 190 5.47 2.47 -16.37
N ARG A 191 4.40 2.43 -15.59
CA ARG A 191 3.03 2.70 -16.05
C ARG A 191 2.86 4.05 -16.76
N ASP A 192 3.49 5.09 -16.23
CA ASP A 192 3.41 6.44 -16.82
C ASP A 192 4.02 6.48 -18.22
N TYR A 193 5.14 5.79 -18.42
CA TYR A 193 5.72 5.65 -19.76
C TYR A 193 4.80 4.85 -20.70
N LEU A 194 4.19 3.76 -20.21
CA LEU A 194 3.24 2.95 -20.99
C LEU A 194 2.02 3.77 -21.42
N ALA A 195 1.52 4.65 -20.55
CA ALA A 195 0.47 5.61 -20.89
C ALA A 195 0.84 6.50 -22.06
N THR A 196 2.06 7.04 -22.06
CA THR A 196 2.54 7.96 -23.15
C THR A 196 2.60 7.30 -24.52
N ILE A 197 2.80 5.98 -24.58
CA ILE A 197 2.86 5.21 -25.85
C ILE A 197 1.53 4.53 -26.20
N GLY A 198 0.46 4.79 -25.44
CA GLY A 198 -0.90 4.32 -25.71
C GLY A 198 -1.15 2.85 -25.36
N LEU A 199 -0.32 2.25 -24.49
CA LEU A 199 -0.52 0.91 -23.94
C LEU A 199 -1.34 1.01 -22.64
N SER A 200 -2.67 1.12 -22.77
CA SER A 200 -3.59 1.28 -21.64
C SER A 200 -4.20 -0.04 -21.14
N GLU A 201 -4.11 -1.13 -21.90
CA GLU A 201 -4.78 -2.40 -21.56
C GLU A 201 -3.92 -3.38 -20.74
N ILE A 202 -2.90 -2.86 -20.03
CA ILE A 202 -2.05 -3.66 -19.15
C ILE A 202 -2.66 -3.65 -17.76
N GLY A 203 -2.52 -4.78 -17.03
CA GLY A 203 -2.94 -4.89 -15.64
C GLY A 203 -4.18 -5.76 -15.42
N LYS A 204 -4.43 -6.71 -16.32
CA LYS A 204 -5.47 -7.74 -16.15
C LYS A 204 -4.80 -9.11 -16.24
N LEU A 205 -4.86 -9.87 -15.14
CA LEU A 205 -4.26 -11.19 -15.03
C LEU A 205 -5.32 -12.24 -14.74
N LEU A 206 -5.18 -13.42 -15.30
CA LEU A 206 -6.00 -14.57 -14.98
C LEU A 206 -5.11 -15.73 -14.51
N PHE A 207 -5.25 -16.11 -13.24
CA PHE A 207 -4.58 -17.26 -12.67
C PHE A 207 -5.42 -18.51 -12.86
N VAL A 208 -4.89 -19.49 -13.57
CA VAL A 208 -5.57 -20.74 -13.93
C VAL A 208 -4.85 -21.91 -13.31
N GLY A 209 -5.58 -22.80 -12.67
CA GLY A 209 -5.02 -24.04 -12.13
C GLY A 209 -5.94 -24.76 -11.14
N PRO A 210 -5.67 -26.02 -10.81
CA PRO A 210 -6.44 -26.77 -9.83
C PRO A 210 -6.48 -26.11 -8.45
N PRO A 211 -7.44 -26.48 -7.58
CA PRO A 211 -7.44 -26.02 -6.19
C PRO A 211 -6.11 -26.36 -5.49
N GLY A 212 -5.63 -25.47 -4.63
CA GLY A 212 -4.40 -25.69 -3.84
C GLY A 212 -3.08 -25.47 -4.59
N THR A 213 -3.11 -24.90 -5.81
CA THR A 213 -1.87 -24.57 -6.56
C THR A 213 -1.27 -23.19 -6.19
N GLY A 214 -1.79 -22.51 -5.18
CA GLY A 214 -1.22 -21.27 -4.68
C GLY A 214 -1.67 -19.98 -5.40
N LYS A 215 -2.74 -20.01 -6.22
CA LYS A 215 -3.21 -18.82 -6.96
C LYS A 215 -3.43 -17.60 -6.07
N THR A 216 -4.20 -17.75 -5.00
CA THR A 216 -4.48 -16.68 -4.03
C THR A 216 -3.20 -16.25 -3.30
N SER A 217 -2.33 -17.22 -2.93
CA SER A 217 -1.04 -16.92 -2.32
C SER A 217 -0.13 -16.14 -3.26
N THR A 218 -0.11 -16.47 -4.56
CA THR A 218 0.67 -15.74 -5.57
C THR A 218 0.16 -14.31 -5.74
N ALA A 219 -1.16 -14.11 -5.76
CA ALA A 219 -1.75 -12.76 -5.83
C ALA A 219 -1.39 -11.91 -4.60
N ARG A 220 -1.46 -12.50 -3.41
CA ARG A 220 -1.06 -11.84 -2.15
C ARG A 220 0.45 -11.57 -2.11
N GLY A 221 1.28 -12.54 -2.47
CA GLY A 221 2.73 -12.35 -2.55
C GLY A 221 3.13 -11.25 -3.55
N LEU A 222 2.37 -11.12 -4.66
CA LEU A 222 2.56 -10.02 -5.60
C LEU A 222 2.19 -8.66 -4.98
N ALA A 223 1.10 -8.59 -4.21
CA ALA A 223 0.70 -7.37 -3.49
C ALA A 223 1.78 -6.95 -2.49
N HIS A 224 2.32 -7.89 -1.74
CA HIS A 224 3.44 -7.66 -0.82
C HIS A 224 4.69 -7.15 -1.56
N GLN A 225 5.07 -7.78 -2.68
CA GLN A 225 6.26 -7.38 -3.46
C GLN A 225 6.12 -5.98 -4.09
N LEU A 226 4.90 -5.60 -4.47
CA LEU A 226 4.61 -4.33 -5.14
C LEU A 226 4.23 -3.21 -4.16
N ASP A 227 4.18 -3.52 -2.88
CA ASP A 227 3.70 -2.62 -1.83
C ASP A 227 2.32 -1.99 -2.15
N LEU A 228 1.40 -2.80 -2.69
CA LEU A 228 0.05 -2.37 -3.07
C LEU A 228 -1.01 -2.97 -2.15
N PRO A 229 -2.03 -2.21 -1.73
CA PRO A 229 -3.20 -2.73 -1.04
C PRO A 229 -3.83 -3.89 -1.80
N PHE A 230 -4.24 -4.91 -1.08
CA PHE A 230 -4.89 -6.10 -1.62
C PHE A 230 -6.38 -6.05 -1.32
N VAL A 231 -7.19 -5.81 -2.33
CA VAL A 231 -8.66 -5.74 -2.24
C VAL A 231 -9.24 -7.08 -2.72
N GLU A 232 -9.60 -7.94 -1.79
CA GLU A 232 -10.16 -9.28 -2.08
C GLU A 232 -11.68 -9.22 -2.12
N VAL A 233 -12.27 -9.65 -3.23
CA VAL A 233 -13.71 -9.62 -3.45
C VAL A 233 -14.38 -10.79 -2.78
N LYS A 234 -15.37 -10.54 -1.91
CA LYS A 234 -16.22 -11.54 -1.27
C LYS A 234 -17.36 -11.95 -2.20
N LEU A 235 -17.13 -12.87 -3.15
CA LEU A 235 -18.12 -13.27 -4.14
C LEU A 235 -19.45 -13.78 -3.54
N SER A 236 -19.41 -14.40 -2.35
CA SER A 236 -20.60 -14.83 -1.62
C SER A 236 -21.51 -13.66 -1.24
N MET A 237 -20.97 -12.49 -0.97
CA MET A 237 -21.72 -11.27 -0.65
C MET A 237 -22.30 -10.62 -1.91
N ILE A 238 -21.58 -10.69 -3.04
CA ILE A 238 -22.08 -10.18 -4.32
C ILE A 238 -23.32 -10.93 -4.76
N THR A 239 -23.39 -12.23 -4.49
CA THR A 239 -24.44 -13.14 -4.97
C THR A 239 -25.56 -13.38 -3.97
N SER A 240 -25.52 -12.72 -2.80
CA SER A 240 -26.49 -12.91 -1.73
C SER A 240 -27.92 -12.53 -2.14
N GLN A 241 -28.87 -13.24 -1.59
CA GLN A 241 -30.34 -13.26 -1.51
C GLN A 241 -31.21 -12.37 -2.45
N TYR A 242 -30.70 -11.30 -3.03
CA TYR A 242 -31.49 -10.39 -3.88
C TYR A 242 -30.90 -10.30 -5.29
N LEU A 243 -31.36 -11.14 -6.20
CA LEU A 243 -30.97 -11.22 -7.62
C LEU A 243 -30.96 -9.87 -8.39
N GLY A 244 -31.58 -8.82 -7.84
CA GLY A 244 -31.60 -7.49 -8.45
C GLY A 244 -30.43 -6.60 -8.08
N GLU A 245 -29.68 -6.92 -7.03
CA GLU A 245 -28.58 -6.10 -6.49
C GLU A 245 -27.19 -6.56 -6.95
N THR A 246 -27.06 -7.78 -7.43
CA THR A 246 -25.78 -8.36 -7.87
C THR A 246 -25.02 -7.45 -8.86
N ALA A 247 -25.71 -6.86 -9.84
CA ALA A 247 -25.06 -5.95 -10.79
C ALA A 247 -24.55 -4.67 -10.10
N LYS A 248 -25.34 -4.11 -9.16
CA LYS A 248 -24.92 -2.94 -8.39
C LYS A 248 -23.75 -3.26 -7.46
N ASN A 249 -23.75 -4.45 -6.85
CA ASN A 249 -22.66 -4.89 -5.98
C ASN A 249 -21.34 -5.05 -6.77
N VAL A 250 -21.41 -5.52 -8.01
CA VAL A 250 -20.24 -5.52 -8.91
C VAL A 250 -19.74 -4.10 -9.15
N GLU A 251 -20.61 -3.16 -9.49
CA GLU A 251 -20.21 -1.74 -9.68
C GLU A 251 -19.57 -1.16 -8.40
N LYS A 252 -20.16 -1.43 -7.22
CA LYS A 252 -19.62 -1.00 -5.92
C LYS A 252 -18.19 -1.51 -5.68
N VAL A 253 -17.92 -2.79 -5.98
CA VAL A 253 -16.58 -3.39 -5.82
C VAL A 253 -15.52 -2.66 -6.66
N PHE A 254 -15.83 -2.36 -7.92
CA PHE A 254 -14.89 -1.61 -8.77
C PHE A 254 -14.74 -0.16 -8.33
N GLU A 255 -15.79 0.45 -7.78
CA GLU A 255 -15.70 1.77 -7.19
C GLU A 255 -14.78 1.79 -5.97
N VAL A 256 -14.88 0.78 -5.07
CA VAL A 256 -13.96 0.62 -3.95
C VAL A 256 -12.51 0.55 -4.45
N ALA A 257 -12.23 -0.30 -5.44
CA ALA A 257 -10.88 -0.42 -5.98
C ALA A 257 -10.34 0.90 -6.57
N LYS A 258 -11.20 1.68 -7.24
CA LYS A 258 -10.82 2.99 -7.79
C LYS A 258 -10.53 4.02 -6.71
N ARG A 259 -11.31 4.05 -5.63
CA ARG A 259 -11.06 4.95 -4.50
C ARG A 259 -9.79 4.59 -3.73
N LEU A 260 -9.45 3.29 -3.65
CA LEU A 260 -8.26 2.78 -2.97
C LEU A 260 -7.04 2.64 -3.90
N SER A 261 -7.12 3.11 -5.14
CA SER A 261 -6.00 3.02 -6.09
C SER A 261 -4.80 3.91 -5.66
N PRO A 262 -3.56 3.46 -5.89
CA PRO A 262 -3.17 2.22 -6.57
C PRO A 262 -3.39 0.96 -5.73
N CYS A 263 -4.00 -0.10 -6.29
CA CYS A 263 -4.28 -1.33 -5.56
C CYS A 263 -4.34 -2.57 -6.47
N ILE A 264 -4.35 -3.75 -5.85
CA ILE A 264 -4.68 -5.01 -6.52
C ILE A 264 -6.12 -5.37 -6.19
N LEU A 265 -6.98 -5.47 -7.21
CA LEU A 265 -8.33 -6.02 -7.10
C LEU A 265 -8.29 -7.51 -7.43
N PHE A 266 -8.52 -8.36 -6.43
CA PHE A 266 -8.47 -9.81 -6.58
C PHE A 266 -9.85 -10.44 -6.51
N MET A 267 -10.17 -11.30 -7.50
CA MET A 267 -11.40 -12.06 -7.58
C MET A 267 -11.08 -13.56 -7.65
N ASP A 268 -11.30 -14.27 -6.54
CA ASP A 268 -11.20 -15.74 -6.55
C ASP A 268 -12.46 -16.40 -7.12
N GLU A 269 -12.36 -17.67 -7.51
CA GLU A 269 -13.47 -18.45 -8.08
C GLU A 269 -14.19 -17.73 -9.22
N PHE A 270 -13.43 -17.10 -10.11
CA PHE A 270 -13.95 -16.28 -11.22
C PHE A 270 -14.92 -17.07 -12.14
N ASP A 271 -14.82 -18.39 -12.17
CA ASP A 271 -15.72 -19.31 -12.87
C ASP A 271 -17.15 -19.34 -12.28
N PHE A 272 -17.36 -18.88 -11.04
CA PHE A 272 -18.69 -18.74 -10.46
C PHE A 272 -19.61 -17.88 -11.34
N VAL A 273 -19.08 -16.85 -11.94
CA VAL A 273 -19.82 -15.96 -12.84
C VAL A 273 -20.26 -16.68 -14.12
N ALA A 274 -19.55 -17.74 -14.53
CA ALA A 274 -19.80 -18.49 -15.75
C ALA A 274 -20.81 -19.64 -15.57
N THR A 275 -20.91 -20.24 -14.37
CA THR A 275 -21.68 -21.48 -14.14
C THR A 275 -23.18 -21.32 -13.98
N THR A 276 -23.71 -20.13 -13.79
CA THR A 276 -25.11 -19.86 -13.48
C THR A 276 -26.03 -19.82 -14.72
N ARG A 277 -25.81 -20.70 -15.72
CA ARG A 277 -26.52 -20.65 -17.02
C ARG A 277 -27.84 -21.45 -17.13
N THR A 278 -28.38 -22.04 -16.04
CA THR A 278 -29.57 -22.89 -16.13
C THR A 278 -30.67 -22.50 -15.16
N GLY A 279 -31.73 -21.80 -15.63
CA GLY A 279 -32.95 -21.50 -14.89
C GLY A 279 -33.59 -20.13 -15.19
N ASP A 280 -34.78 -19.84 -14.64
CA ASP A 280 -35.53 -18.57 -14.81
C ASP A 280 -34.85 -17.37 -14.10
N GLU A 281 -33.81 -17.60 -13.28
CA GLU A 281 -32.95 -16.60 -12.68
C GLU A 281 -32.01 -15.89 -13.70
N HIS A 282 -32.11 -16.31 -14.94
CA HIS A 282 -31.25 -16.00 -16.10
C HIS A 282 -31.01 -14.51 -16.37
N ASN A 283 -31.98 -13.64 -16.12
CA ASN A 283 -31.86 -12.24 -16.55
C ASN A 283 -31.09 -11.37 -15.57
N ALA A 284 -31.11 -11.68 -14.26
CA ALA A 284 -30.38 -10.92 -13.26
C ALA A 284 -28.89 -11.29 -13.31
N ILE A 285 -28.59 -12.57 -13.42
CA ILE A 285 -27.20 -13.07 -13.50
C ILE A 285 -26.57 -12.63 -14.82
N LYS A 286 -27.26 -12.69 -15.95
CA LYS A 286 -26.73 -12.14 -17.22
C LYS A 286 -26.44 -10.67 -17.13
N ARG A 287 -27.25 -9.89 -16.40
CA ARG A 287 -26.93 -8.46 -16.15
C ARG A 287 -25.68 -8.30 -15.31
N ALA A 288 -25.53 -9.06 -14.23
CA ALA A 288 -24.35 -9.02 -13.40
C ALA A 288 -23.08 -9.40 -14.18
N VAL A 289 -23.12 -10.46 -15.00
CA VAL A 289 -22.01 -10.85 -15.88
C VAL A 289 -21.67 -9.73 -16.87
N ASN A 290 -22.67 -9.16 -17.53
CA ASN A 290 -22.43 -8.06 -18.46
C ASN A 290 -21.88 -6.82 -17.77
N THR A 291 -22.35 -6.51 -16.55
CA THR A 291 -21.80 -5.42 -15.73
C THR A 291 -20.35 -5.71 -15.36
N LEU A 292 -20.05 -6.95 -14.93
CA LEU A 292 -18.69 -7.36 -14.60
C LEU A 292 -17.76 -7.24 -15.80
N LEU A 293 -18.14 -7.78 -16.96
CA LEU A 293 -17.33 -7.67 -18.18
C LEU A 293 -17.09 -6.21 -18.56
N LYS A 294 -18.12 -5.37 -18.48
CA LYS A 294 -18.01 -3.93 -18.73
C LYS A 294 -17.03 -3.27 -17.73
N SER A 295 -17.15 -3.56 -16.44
CA SER A 295 -16.26 -3.01 -15.43
C SER A 295 -14.81 -3.48 -15.59
N ILE A 296 -14.62 -4.75 -16.00
CA ILE A 296 -13.30 -5.28 -16.36
C ILE A 296 -12.72 -4.53 -17.57
N ASP A 297 -13.52 -4.26 -18.59
CA ASP A 297 -13.06 -3.53 -19.77
C ASP A 297 -12.70 -2.08 -19.44
N GLU A 298 -13.45 -1.45 -18.56
CA GLU A 298 -13.28 -0.04 -18.16
C GLU A 298 -12.11 0.17 -17.18
N VAL A 299 -11.77 -0.84 -16.36
CA VAL A 299 -10.66 -0.72 -15.40
C VAL A 299 -9.32 -0.97 -16.09
N SER A 300 -8.32 -0.17 -15.78
CA SER A 300 -6.95 -0.39 -16.28
C SER A 300 -5.90 0.05 -15.27
N LEU A 301 -4.73 -0.59 -15.31
CA LEU A 301 -3.58 -0.20 -14.51
C LEU A 301 -3.08 1.21 -14.87
N VAL A 302 -3.19 1.59 -16.12
CA VAL A 302 -2.63 2.86 -16.64
C VAL A 302 -3.51 4.07 -16.32
N ASN A 303 -4.85 3.89 -16.32
CA ASN A 303 -5.77 5.02 -16.13
C ASN A 303 -6.33 5.08 -14.71
N ASP A 304 -6.49 3.92 -14.06
CA ASP A 304 -7.16 3.80 -12.77
C ASP A 304 -6.20 3.31 -11.66
N ASP A 305 -4.95 3.00 -11.98
CA ASP A 305 -3.96 2.42 -11.06
C ASP A 305 -4.45 1.14 -10.36
N VAL A 306 -5.31 0.36 -11.03
CA VAL A 306 -5.87 -0.88 -10.51
C VAL A 306 -5.33 -2.08 -11.29
N LEU A 307 -4.61 -2.98 -10.60
CA LEU A 307 -4.21 -4.27 -11.13
C LEU A 307 -5.31 -5.30 -10.84
N LEU A 308 -6.02 -5.73 -11.87
CA LEU A 308 -7.08 -6.73 -11.73
C LEU A 308 -6.50 -8.15 -11.86
N ILE A 309 -6.73 -8.99 -10.86
CA ILE A 309 -6.34 -10.41 -10.87
C ILE A 309 -7.57 -11.28 -10.64
N GLY A 310 -7.94 -12.08 -11.63
CA GLY A 310 -8.92 -13.16 -11.50
C GLY A 310 -8.24 -14.50 -11.23
N ALA A 311 -8.86 -15.37 -10.43
CA ALA A 311 -8.39 -16.75 -10.24
C ALA A 311 -9.52 -17.73 -10.53
N THR A 312 -9.25 -18.81 -11.27
CA THR A 312 -10.22 -19.85 -11.59
C THR A 312 -9.65 -21.25 -11.49
N ASN A 313 -10.49 -22.16 -11.05
CA ASN A 313 -10.23 -23.60 -11.07
C ASN A 313 -10.77 -24.28 -12.34
N HIS A 314 -11.67 -23.62 -13.08
CA HIS A 314 -12.42 -24.15 -14.21
C HIS A 314 -12.37 -23.24 -15.43
N PRO A 315 -11.21 -23.12 -16.10
CA PRO A 315 -11.06 -22.22 -17.25
C PRO A 315 -12.02 -22.57 -18.41
N ASP A 316 -12.41 -23.85 -18.53
CA ASP A 316 -13.34 -24.31 -19.57
C ASP A 316 -14.76 -23.78 -19.40
N GLN A 317 -15.10 -23.24 -18.24
CA GLN A 317 -16.42 -22.68 -17.90
C GLN A 317 -16.48 -21.17 -18.13
N LEU A 318 -15.35 -20.52 -18.33
CA LEU A 318 -15.31 -19.09 -18.64
C LEU A 318 -15.84 -18.85 -20.06
N ASP A 319 -16.57 -17.75 -20.23
CA ASP A 319 -17.04 -17.33 -21.56
C ASP A 319 -15.84 -16.91 -22.42
N ALA A 320 -15.89 -17.25 -23.70
CA ALA A 320 -14.82 -16.92 -24.65
C ALA A 320 -14.85 -15.43 -25.08
N ALA A 321 -15.80 -14.65 -24.53
CA ALA A 321 -15.91 -13.21 -24.81
C ALA A 321 -15.01 -12.42 -23.78
#